data_d74037e3a240d875fe4daace09dd49d2
#
_entry.id   d74037e3a240d875fe4daace09dd49d2
#
_cell.length_a   1.000
_cell.length_b   1.000
_cell.length_c   1.000
_cell.angle_alpha   90.00
_cell.angle_beta   90.00
_cell.angle_gamma   90.00
#
_symmetry.space_group_name_H-M   'P 1'
#
loop_
_entity.id
_entity.type
_entity.pdbx_description
1 polymer ?
#
loop_
_entity_poly.entity_id
_entity_poly.type
_entity_poly.pdbx_seq_one_letter_code
_entity_poly.pdbx_strand_id
1 'polypeptide(L)'
;MENPKVSVNVPNYNHAKYLRQRIDSILVQTFQDFELILLDDKSTDDSFDIIKSYQTDSHVSHVVVNEDNSGNPFSQWVKGIGLSKGDYVWIAESDDVADRL
;
A
#
# COMPACT_ATOMS: atom_id res chain seq x y z
N MET A 1 -17.61 13.32 5.58
CA MET A 1 -16.20 13.06 5.90
C MET A 1 -15.30 13.67 4.86
N GLU A 2 -14.29 14.35 5.30
CA GLU A 2 -13.35 14.92 4.35
C GLU A 2 -12.46 13.85 3.78
N ASN A 3 -12.09 14.02 2.52
CA ASN A 3 -11.12 13.14 1.89
C ASN A 3 -9.72 13.44 2.42
N PRO A 4 -8.84 12.44 2.47
CA PRO A 4 -7.46 12.67 2.87
C PRO A 4 -6.74 13.54 1.84
N LYS A 5 -5.66 14.17 2.27
CA LYS A 5 -4.84 14.98 1.38
C LYS A 5 -4.05 14.12 0.41
N VAL A 6 -3.52 13.00 0.90
CA VAL A 6 -2.64 12.11 0.14
C VAL A 6 -3.18 10.70 0.17
N SER A 7 -3.13 10.04 -0.96
CA SER A 7 -3.39 8.60 -1.05
C SER A 7 -2.07 7.89 -1.29
N VAL A 8 -1.68 7.04 -0.35
CA VAL A 8 -0.44 6.28 -0.44
C VAL A 8 -0.79 4.87 -0.89
N ASN A 9 -0.30 4.48 -2.05
CA ASN A 9 -0.54 3.16 -2.61
C ASN A 9 0.71 2.31 -2.41
N VAL A 10 0.56 1.12 -1.82
CA VAL A 10 1.66 0.19 -1.60
C VAL A 10 1.38 -1.07 -2.40
N PRO A 11 1.83 -1.13 -3.66
CA PRO A 11 1.72 -2.35 -4.43
C PRO A 11 2.76 -3.35 -3.95
N ASN A 12 2.38 -4.61 -3.85
CA ASN A 12 3.26 -5.65 -3.34
C ASN A 12 3.10 -6.95 -4.14
N TYR A 13 4.23 -7.60 -4.39
CA TYR A 13 4.26 -8.95 -4.88
C TYR A 13 5.52 -9.63 -4.34
N ASN A 14 5.33 -10.59 -3.43
CA ASN A 14 6.42 -11.42 -2.87
C ASN A 14 7.56 -10.61 -2.24
N HIS A 15 7.23 -9.50 -1.59
CA HIS A 15 8.22 -8.70 -0.87
C HIS A 15 7.95 -8.69 0.64
N ALA A 16 7.47 -9.80 1.20
CA ALA A 16 7.14 -9.88 2.63
C ALA A 16 8.30 -9.41 3.52
N LYS A 17 9.52 -9.69 3.11
CA LYS A 17 10.72 -9.31 3.86
C LYS A 17 10.79 -7.81 4.12
N TYR A 18 10.35 -6.99 3.18
CA TYR A 18 10.44 -5.53 3.27
C TYR A 18 9.11 -4.86 3.57
N LEU A 19 8.01 -5.59 3.38
CA LEU A 19 6.67 -5.01 3.40
C LEU A 19 6.32 -4.38 4.74
N ARG A 20 6.58 -5.08 5.85
CA ARG A 20 6.25 -4.57 7.17
C ARG A 20 7.04 -3.29 7.49
N GLN A 21 8.33 -3.30 7.17
CA GLN A 21 9.16 -2.12 7.37
C GLN A 21 8.63 -0.94 6.56
N ARG A 22 8.22 -1.20 5.32
CA ARG A 22 7.71 -0.14 4.45
C ARG A 22 6.41 0.44 4.99
N ILE A 23 5.46 -0.41 5.37
CA ILE A 23 4.19 0.06 5.91
C ILE A 23 4.42 0.84 7.20
N ASP A 24 5.23 0.29 8.10
CA ASP A 24 5.51 0.97 9.38
C ASP A 24 6.14 2.33 9.16
N SER A 25 7.06 2.44 8.18
CA SER A 25 7.72 3.72 7.91
C SER A 25 6.72 4.77 7.41
N ILE A 26 5.69 4.35 6.71
CA ILE A 26 4.64 5.26 6.23
C ILE A 26 3.76 5.70 7.39
N LEU A 27 3.38 4.77 8.25
CA LEU A 27 2.44 5.05 9.35
C LEU A 27 3.02 5.98 10.41
N VAL A 28 4.35 6.02 10.56
CA VAL A 28 4.99 6.86 11.58
C VAL A 28 5.41 8.24 11.06
N GLN A 29 5.02 8.59 9.85
CA GLN A 29 5.36 9.90 9.31
C GLN A 29 4.69 11.03 10.09
N THR A 30 5.33 12.20 10.10
CA THR A 30 4.77 13.36 10.77
C THR A 30 3.45 13.79 10.16
N PHE A 31 3.37 13.73 8.84
CA PHE A 31 2.16 14.06 8.11
C PHE A 31 1.20 12.88 8.20
N GLN A 32 0.03 13.10 8.78
CA GLN A 32 -0.94 12.04 9.04
C GLN A 32 -2.23 12.13 8.22
N ASP A 33 -2.36 13.15 7.38
CA ASP A 33 -3.57 13.33 6.57
C ASP A 33 -3.48 12.52 5.28
N PHE A 34 -3.45 11.20 5.43
CA PHE A 34 -3.36 10.28 4.29
C PHE A 34 -4.21 9.04 4.50
N GLU A 35 -4.57 8.42 3.39
CA GLU A 35 -5.11 7.07 3.39
C GLU A 35 -4.05 6.12 2.85
N LEU A 36 -4.08 4.89 3.32
CA LEU A 36 -3.14 3.86 2.89
C LEU A 36 -3.91 2.78 2.15
N ILE A 37 -3.49 2.52 0.92
CA ILE A 37 -4.10 1.51 0.06
C ILE A 37 -3.09 0.40 -0.14
N LEU A 38 -3.38 -0.77 0.38
CA LEU A 38 -2.50 -1.93 0.30
C LEU A 38 -2.97 -2.85 -0.81
N LEU A 39 -2.08 -3.13 -1.76
CA LEU A 39 -2.42 -3.92 -2.94
C LEU A 39 -1.48 -5.12 -3.02
N ASP A 40 -2.04 -6.31 -3.08
CA ASP A 40 -1.25 -7.52 -3.21
C ASP A 40 -1.59 -8.23 -4.52
N ASP A 41 -0.58 -8.52 -5.31
CA ASP A 41 -0.73 -9.15 -6.61
C ASP A 41 -0.62 -10.68 -6.51
N LYS A 42 -1.37 -11.24 -5.58
CA LYS A 42 -1.43 -12.68 -5.30
C LYS A 42 -0.04 -13.23 -4.95
N SER A 43 0.54 -12.69 -3.89
CA SER A 43 1.83 -13.17 -3.40
C SER A 43 1.74 -14.61 -2.92
N THR A 44 2.85 -15.33 -3.07
CA THR A 44 2.97 -16.70 -2.61
C THR A 44 3.75 -16.81 -1.30
N ASP A 45 4.28 -15.69 -0.81
CA ASP A 45 4.97 -15.62 0.48
C ASP A 45 4.00 -15.17 1.59
N ASP A 46 4.52 -14.67 2.71
CA ASP A 46 3.72 -14.25 3.85
C ASP A 46 3.12 -12.85 3.70
N SER A 47 3.22 -12.24 2.51
CA SER A 47 2.74 -10.88 2.28
C SER A 47 1.28 -10.69 2.65
N PHE A 48 0.42 -11.63 2.30
CA PHE A 48 -1.00 -11.53 2.59
C PHE A 48 -1.25 -11.41 4.10
N ASP A 49 -0.57 -12.24 4.90
CA ASP A 49 -0.73 -12.21 6.35
C ASP A 49 -0.28 -10.88 6.93
N ILE A 50 0.80 -10.33 6.38
CA ILE A 50 1.32 -9.03 6.82
C ILE A 50 0.30 -7.94 6.50
N ILE A 51 -0.19 -7.89 5.26
CA ILE A 51 -1.18 -6.89 4.85
C ILE A 51 -2.43 -6.99 5.72
N LYS A 52 -2.89 -8.21 5.96
CA LYS A 52 -4.11 -8.43 6.76
C LYS A 52 -3.94 -7.90 8.18
N SER A 53 -2.73 -7.95 8.72
CA SER A 53 -2.48 -7.44 10.07
C SER A 53 -2.65 -5.93 10.20
N TYR A 54 -2.62 -5.20 9.08
CA TYR A 54 -2.78 -3.75 9.08
C TYR A 54 -4.20 -3.30 8.71
N GLN A 55 -5.09 -4.20 8.34
CA GLN A 55 -6.41 -3.80 7.82
C GLN A 55 -7.26 -3.04 8.83
N THR A 56 -6.96 -3.14 10.10
CA THR A 56 -7.71 -2.43 11.15
C THR A 56 -7.09 -1.08 11.49
N ASP A 57 -5.95 -0.72 10.89
CA ASP A 57 -5.35 0.58 11.13
C ASP A 57 -6.24 1.67 10.54
N SER A 58 -6.40 2.78 11.28
CA SER A 58 -7.31 3.86 10.88
C SER A 58 -6.93 4.53 9.56
N HIS A 59 -5.67 4.47 9.16
CA HIS A 59 -5.22 5.04 7.89
C HIS A 59 -5.50 4.13 6.70
N VAL A 60 -5.66 2.85 6.92
CA VAL A 60 -5.85 1.88 5.84
C VAL A 60 -7.29 1.97 5.34
N SER A 61 -7.45 2.46 4.12
CA SER A 61 -8.77 2.61 3.52
C SER A 61 -9.16 1.41 2.66
N HIS A 62 -8.17 0.75 2.05
CA HIS A 62 -8.42 -0.39 1.16
C HIS A 62 -7.32 -1.43 1.32
N VAL A 63 -7.74 -2.70 1.30
CA VAL A 63 -6.85 -3.84 1.17
C VAL A 63 -7.37 -4.64 -0.02
N VAL A 64 -6.57 -4.72 -1.07
CA VAL A 64 -6.95 -5.40 -2.30
C VAL A 64 -5.98 -6.54 -2.57
N VAL A 65 -6.51 -7.74 -2.69
CA VAL A 65 -5.71 -8.93 -3.03
C VAL A 65 -6.25 -9.46 -4.34
N ASN A 66 -5.41 -9.49 -5.37
CA ASN A 66 -5.81 -10.00 -6.66
C ASN A 66 -6.00 -11.51 -6.59
N GLU A 67 -7.00 -12.01 -7.32
CA GLU A 67 -7.24 -13.45 -7.40
C GLU A 67 -6.17 -14.14 -8.25
N ASP A 68 -5.66 -13.44 -9.24
CA ASP A 68 -4.60 -13.92 -10.11
C ASP A 68 -3.48 -12.90 -10.17
N ASN A 69 -2.26 -13.39 -10.34
CA ASN A 69 -1.12 -12.50 -10.51
C ASN A 69 -1.24 -11.79 -11.86
N SER A 70 -1.15 -10.45 -11.82
CA SER A 70 -1.26 -9.66 -13.05
C SER A 70 -0.01 -9.77 -13.92
N GLY A 71 1.12 -10.13 -13.31
CA GLY A 71 2.40 -10.17 -14.02
C GLY A 71 2.94 -8.80 -14.39
N ASN A 72 2.34 -7.74 -13.85
CA ASN A 72 2.65 -6.39 -14.30
C ASN A 72 2.39 -5.38 -13.18
N PRO A 73 3.44 -4.73 -12.62
CA PRO A 73 3.25 -3.75 -11.55
C PRO A 73 2.38 -2.57 -11.98
N PHE A 74 2.36 -2.24 -13.27
CA PHE A 74 1.54 -1.15 -13.78
C PHE A 74 0.05 -1.36 -13.50
N SER A 75 -0.41 -2.61 -13.57
CA SER A 75 -1.81 -2.95 -13.26
C SER A 75 -2.17 -2.59 -11.82
N GLN A 76 -1.24 -2.82 -10.90
CA GLN A 76 -1.43 -2.47 -9.50
C GLN A 76 -1.49 -0.95 -9.31
N TRP A 77 -0.63 -0.22 -10.00
CA TRP A 77 -0.64 1.24 -9.93
C TRP A 77 -1.97 1.81 -10.40
N VAL A 78 -2.46 1.34 -11.54
CA VAL A 78 -3.73 1.79 -12.09
C VAL A 78 -4.87 1.51 -11.13
N LYS A 79 -4.89 0.33 -10.54
CA LYS A 79 -5.93 -0.06 -9.58
C LYS A 79 -5.89 0.85 -8.35
N GLY A 80 -4.69 1.09 -7.81
CA GLY A 80 -4.52 1.94 -6.64
C GLY A 80 -4.95 3.37 -6.91
N ILE A 81 -4.57 3.91 -8.04
CA ILE A 81 -4.94 5.27 -8.43
C ILE A 81 -6.46 5.39 -8.51
N GLY A 82 -7.13 4.37 -9.08
CA GLY A 82 -8.58 4.37 -9.19
C GLY A 82 -9.30 4.35 -7.86
N LEU A 83 -8.67 3.83 -6.81
CA LEU A 83 -9.23 3.78 -5.46
C LEU A 83 -8.88 5.01 -4.64
N SER A 84 -7.92 5.81 -5.09
CA SER A 84 -7.38 6.93 -4.34
C SER A 84 -8.36 8.09 -4.28
N LYS A 85 -8.52 8.69 -3.12
CA LYS A 85 -9.41 9.83 -2.90
C LYS A 85 -8.65 11.10 -2.52
N GLY A 86 -7.34 10.99 -2.31
CA GLY A 86 -6.52 12.14 -1.94
C GLY A 86 -6.29 13.08 -3.11
N ASP A 87 -5.91 14.32 -2.77
CA ASP A 87 -5.52 15.30 -3.79
C ASP A 87 -4.23 14.89 -4.49
N TYR A 88 -3.37 14.18 -3.77
CA TYR A 88 -2.10 13.67 -4.30
C TYR A 88 -2.03 12.17 -4.12
N VAL A 89 -1.36 11.51 -5.04
CA VAL A 89 -1.15 10.06 -4.99
C VAL A 89 0.34 9.78 -4.94
N TRP A 90 0.74 8.99 -3.94
CA TRP A 90 2.12 8.54 -3.80
C TRP A 90 2.15 7.02 -3.96
N ILE A 91 2.96 6.53 -4.87
CA ILE A 91 3.13 5.09 -5.07
C ILE A 91 4.40 4.67 -4.36
N ALA A 92 4.23 3.92 -3.27
CA ALA A 92 5.32 3.47 -2.41
C ALA A 92 5.53 1.98 -2.59
N GLU A 93 6.44 1.61 -3.48
CA GLU A 93 6.74 0.19 -3.74
C GLU A 93 7.19 -0.51 -2.46
N SER A 94 6.71 -1.73 -2.26
CA SER A 94 6.99 -2.46 -1.03
C SER A 94 8.47 -2.84 -0.87
N ASP A 95 9.18 -2.98 -1.98
CA ASP A 95 10.61 -3.32 -1.97
C ASP A 95 11.52 -2.11 -2.02
N ASP A 96 10.95 -0.91 -2.06
CA ASP A 96 11.72 0.30 -2.12
C ASP A 96 12.35 0.54 -0.77
N VAL A 97 13.67 0.62 -0.72
CA VAL A 97 14.35 0.93 0.51
C VAL A 97 13.92 2.32 0.89
N ALA A 98 13.28 2.42 2.04
CA ALA A 98 12.75 3.68 2.50
C ALA A 98 13.89 4.62 2.74
N ASP A 99 14.32 5.26 1.70
CA ASP A 99 15.16 6.38 1.89
C ASP A 99 14.37 7.41 2.61
N ARG A 100 15.01 7.97 3.53
CA ARG A 100 14.40 9.04 4.25
C ARG A 100 13.93 10.09 3.32
N LEU A 101 12.71 10.33 3.39
CA LEU A 101 12.14 11.46 2.72
C LEU A 101 12.27 12.67 3.60
#